data_310ce71176eefd980c255f9eba090e78
#
_entry.id   310ce71176eefd980c255f9eba090e78
#
_cell.length_a   1.000
_cell.length_b   1.000
_cell.length_c   1.000
_cell.angle_alpha   90.00
_cell.angle_beta   90.00
_cell.angle_gamma   90.00
#
_symmetry.space_group_name_H-M   'P 1'
#
loop_
_entity.id
_entity.type
_entity.pdbx_description
1 polymer ?
#
loop_
_entity_poly.entity_id
_entity_poly.type
_entity_poly.pdbx_seq_one_letter_code
_entity_poly.pdbx_strand_id
1 'polypeptide(L)'
;MITVKTENYNLISQDFYNKTIDSLDLNLISCVCGHSGCLIRHGSYKRSIQLADRILSLSVARVYCKICGHTHALLLSSMVPYSQIPLALHVRLIQLLQQNPEQFRLERVERVKGTIVSKEYFFPKRFVTIRSRDIKRELTEEQRKEIAERLKKLS
;
A
#
# COMPACT_ATOMS: atom_id res chain seq x y z
N MET A 1 6.99 -1.06 15.71
CA MET A 1 6.40 -0.12 14.76
C MET A 1 5.09 0.40 15.30
N ILE A 2 4.74 1.64 14.99
CA ILE A 2 3.49 2.28 15.39
C ILE A 2 2.74 2.65 14.12
N THR A 3 1.48 2.24 14.01
CA THR A 3 0.64 2.52 12.83
C THR A 3 -0.31 3.67 13.14
N VAL A 4 -0.26 4.68 12.29
CA VAL A 4 -1.13 5.88 12.33
C VAL A 4 -2.31 5.64 11.40
N LYS A 5 -3.54 5.69 11.92
CA LYS A 5 -4.74 5.55 11.12
C LYS A 5 -4.92 6.76 10.20
N THR A 6 -5.26 6.51 8.94
CA THR A 6 -5.59 7.53 7.96
C THR A 6 -6.87 7.16 7.25
N GLU A 7 -7.68 8.14 6.89
CA GLU A 7 -8.93 7.92 6.14
C GLU A 7 -8.67 7.62 4.66
N ASN A 8 -7.58 8.16 4.10
CA ASN A 8 -7.20 7.98 2.70
C ASN A 8 -6.16 6.87 2.50
N TYR A 9 -6.61 5.66 2.22
CA TYR A 9 -5.73 4.51 1.98
C TYR A 9 -5.01 4.53 0.61
N ASN A 10 -5.51 5.34 -0.33
CA ASN A 10 -4.97 5.40 -1.70
C ASN A 10 -3.95 6.52 -1.88
N LEU A 11 -3.87 7.45 -0.94
CA LEU A 11 -2.97 8.61 -1.05
C LEU A 11 -1.67 8.34 -0.31
N ILE A 12 -0.59 8.14 -1.07
CA ILE A 12 0.77 8.02 -0.52
C ILE A 12 1.66 9.01 -1.27
N SER A 13 2.03 10.08 -0.57
CA SER A 13 3.04 11.06 -0.99
C SER A 13 3.83 11.52 0.22
N GLN A 14 5.02 12.12 0.00
CA GLN A 14 5.82 12.65 1.09
C GLN A 14 5.08 13.78 1.82
N ASP A 15 4.40 14.66 1.09
CA ASP A 15 3.68 15.79 1.68
C ASP A 15 2.50 15.33 2.54
N PHE A 16 1.72 14.37 2.05
CA PHE A 16 0.63 13.78 2.82
C PHE A 16 1.16 13.07 4.07
N TYR A 17 2.24 12.32 3.92
CA TYR A 17 2.91 11.67 5.04
C TYR A 17 3.35 12.70 6.09
N ASN A 18 4.08 13.75 5.67
CA ASN A 18 4.58 14.78 6.58
C ASN A 18 3.45 15.48 7.31
N LYS A 19 2.41 15.94 6.60
CA LYS A 19 1.23 16.59 7.20
C LYS A 19 0.59 15.71 8.27
N THR A 20 0.41 14.43 7.98
CA THR A 20 -0.19 13.48 8.92
C THR A 20 0.70 13.26 10.14
N ILE A 21 2.01 13.08 9.95
CA ILE A 21 2.95 12.81 11.06
C ILE A 21 3.20 14.06 11.89
N ASP A 22 3.19 15.25 11.28
CA ASP A 22 3.43 16.51 12.00
C ASP A 22 2.21 16.96 12.81
N SER A 23 1.01 16.53 12.42
CA SER A 23 -0.21 16.75 13.20
C SER A 23 -0.35 15.84 14.42
N LEU A 24 0.52 14.84 14.59
CA LEU A 24 0.43 13.89 15.71
C LEU A 24 0.96 14.48 17.01
N ASP A 25 0.16 14.41 18.06
CA ASP A 25 0.65 14.59 19.41
C ASP A 25 1.24 13.27 19.93
N LEU A 26 2.57 13.21 20.02
CA LEU A 26 3.30 12.03 20.48
C LEU A 26 2.99 11.66 21.93
N ASN A 27 2.49 12.61 22.75
CA ASN A 27 2.10 12.33 24.12
C ASN A 27 0.85 11.46 24.23
N LEU A 28 -0.02 11.53 23.21
CA LEU A 28 -1.24 10.72 23.14
C LEU A 28 -1.01 9.32 22.55
N ILE A 29 0.16 9.08 21.95
CA ILE A 29 0.49 7.81 21.31
C ILE A 29 1.13 6.87 22.33
N SER A 30 0.56 5.67 22.46
CA SER A 30 1.12 4.63 23.31
C SER A 30 2.26 3.88 22.60
N CYS A 31 3.34 3.66 23.31
CA CYS A 31 4.39 2.76 22.86
C CYS A 31 3.92 1.29 22.93
N VAL A 32 4.55 0.42 22.17
CA VAL A 32 4.32 -1.04 22.23
C VAL A 32 4.55 -1.62 23.61
N CYS A 33 5.34 -0.96 24.47
CA CYS A 33 5.53 -1.33 25.87
C CYS A 33 4.36 -0.94 26.80
N GLY A 34 3.28 -0.34 26.25
CA GLY A 34 2.07 0.04 26.99
C GLY A 34 2.08 1.45 27.61
N HIS A 35 3.19 2.19 27.56
CA HIS A 35 3.30 3.54 28.14
C HIS A 35 2.98 4.62 27.09
N SER A 36 2.28 5.66 27.51
CA SER A 36 2.03 6.90 26.73
C SER A 36 2.94 8.03 27.19
N GLY A 37 3.13 9.06 26.34
CA GLY A 37 3.97 10.23 26.66
C GLY A 37 5.48 9.93 26.75
N CYS A 38 5.90 8.74 26.36
CA CYS A 38 7.29 8.29 26.41
C CYS A 38 8.04 8.39 25.08
N LEU A 39 7.35 8.81 24.02
CA LEU A 39 7.88 8.84 22.65
C LEU A 39 8.47 10.21 22.31
N ILE A 40 9.68 10.21 21.76
CA ILE A 40 10.32 11.41 21.21
C ILE A 40 10.72 11.16 19.75
N ARG A 41 10.77 12.21 18.93
CA ARG A 41 11.26 12.11 17.56
C ARG A 41 12.72 11.66 17.54
N HIS A 42 13.03 10.71 16.66
CA HIS A 42 14.35 10.07 16.58
C HIS A 42 14.78 9.83 15.13
N GLY A 43 14.84 10.90 14.34
CA GLY A 43 15.28 10.85 12.96
C GLY A 43 14.29 10.19 12.00
N SER A 44 14.79 9.74 10.87
CA SER A 44 14.02 9.10 9.79
C SER A 44 14.85 8.07 9.05
N TYR A 45 14.20 7.31 8.17
CA TYR A 45 14.88 6.43 7.20
C TYR A 45 14.14 6.45 5.87
N LYS A 46 14.84 6.17 4.79
CA LYS A 46 14.22 6.06 3.47
C LYS A 46 13.58 4.69 3.29
N ARG A 47 12.36 4.69 2.75
CA ARG A 47 11.61 3.50 2.41
C ARG A 47 11.08 3.61 0.99
N SER A 48 11.35 2.61 0.16
CA SER A 48 10.76 2.53 -1.18
C SER A 48 9.35 1.96 -1.11
N ILE A 49 8.42 2.63 -1.77
CA ILE A 49 7.03 2.20 -1.93
C ILE A 49 6.77 2.01 -3.42
N GLN A 50 6.41 0.80 -3.80
CA GLN A 50 6.05 0.45 -5.17
C GLN A 50 4.63 0.92 -5.44
N LEU A 51 4.48 2.05 -6.10
CA LEU A 51 3.20 2.51 -6.63
C LEU A 51 2.96 1.87 -7.99
N ALA A 52 1.79 2.12 -8.52
CA ALA A 52 1.35 1.62 -9.80
C ALA A 52 2.24 2.02 -10.97
N ASP A 53 2.67 3.26 -10.96
CA ASP A 53 3.33 3.96 -12.06
C ASP A 53 4.80 4.28 -11.77
N ARG A 54 5.19 4.18 -10.50
CA ARG A 54 6.52 4.60 -10.06
C ARG A 54 6.93 3.98 -8.73
N ILE A 55 8.21 4.08 -8.41
CA ILE A 55 8.73 3.83 -7.06
C ILE A 55 8.86 5.17 -6.34
N LEU A 56 8.15 5.30 -5.22
CA LEU A 56 8.25 6.46 -4.34
C LEU A 56 9.28 6.17 -3.24
N SER A 57 10.29 7.03 -3.11
CA SER A 57 11.19 7.00 -1.96
C SER A 57 10.63 7.90 -0.87
N LEU A 58 10.11 7.31 0.19
CA LEU A 58 9.48 8.00 1.32
C LEU A 58 10.44 8.09 2.50
N SER A 59 10.63 9.29 3.05
CA SER A 59 11.33 9.50 4.31
C SER A 59 10.37 9.22 5.47
N VAL A 60 10.57 8.11 6.15
CA VAL A 60 9.70 7.62 7.24
C VAL A 60 10.27 8.04 8.57
N ALA A 61 9.50 8.79 9.35
CA ALA A 61 9.87 9.24 10.69
C ALA A 61 9.97 8.07 11.68
N ARG A 62 10.93 8.17 12.60
CA ARG A 62 11.10 7.27 13.73
C ARG A 62 10.90 8.01 15.04
N VAL A 63 10.41 7.29 16.01
CA VAL A 63 10.31 7.73 17.40
C VAL A 63 11.05 6.77 18.32
N TYR A 64 11.65 7.31 19.35
CA TYR A 64 12.34 6.56 20.38
C TYR A 64 11.51 6.58 21.66
N CYS A 65 11.37 5.43 22.29
CA CYS A 65 10.72 5.33 23.60
C CYS A 65 11.73 5.45 24.72
N LYS A 66 11.59 6.45 25.57
CA LYS A 66 12.48 6.68 26.72
C LYS A 66 12.40 5.59 27.81
N ILE A 67 11.28 4.84 27.85
CA ILE A 67 11.05 3.82 28.88
C ILE A 67 11.64 2.48 28.46
N CYS A 68 11.27 1.96 27.26
CA CYS A 68 11.74 0.65 26.83
C CYS A 68 13.03 0.70 25.98
N GLY A 69 13.54 1.87 25.63
CA GLY A 69 14.76 2.03 24.85
C GLY A 69 14.64 1.64 23.36
N HIS A 70 13.44 1.33 22.88
CA HIS A 70 13.25 0.89 21.49
C HIS A 70 12.87 2.04 20.56
N THR A 71 13.35 1.94 19.31
CA THR A 71 12.96 2.84 18.23
C THR A 71 11.84 2.24 17.41
N HIS A 72 10.81 3.03 17.09
CA HIS A 72 9.67 2.63 16.30
C HIS A 72 9.53 3.51 15.06
N ALA A 73 9.25 2.92 13.90
CA ALA A 73 8.84 3.66 12.71
C ALA A 73 7.35 4.04 12.85
N LEU A 74 7.00 5.27 12.42
CA LEU A 74 5.63 5.72 12.28
C LEU A 74 5.14 5.41 10.87
N LEU A 75 4.25 4.45 10.72
CA LEU A 75 3.70 4.04 9.43
C LEU A 75 2.24 4.51 9.31
N LEU A 76 1.85 4.99 8.14
CA LEU A 76 0.42 5.19 7.83
C LEU A 76 -0.27 3.82 7.69
N SER A 77 -1.56 3.76 7.99
CA SER A 77 -2.37 2.54 7.82
C SER A 77 -2.43 2.03 6.37
N SER A 78 -2.12 2.90 5.39
CA SER A 78 -1.95 2.52 3.98
C SER A 78 -0.64 1.80 3.68
N MET A 79 0.31 1.76 4.62
CA MET A 79 1.64 1.17 4.47
C MET A 79 1.70 -0.16 5.20
N VAL A 80 1.92 -1.25 4.48
CA VAL A 80 2.05 -2.59 5.09
C VAL A 80 3.45 -2.74 5.67
N PRO A 81 3.59 -3.12 6.95
CA PRO A 81 4.90 -3.40 7.56
C PRO A 81 5.71 -4.40 6.73
N TYR A 82 7.01 -4.12 6.58
CA TYR A 82 7.97 -4.96 5.84
C TYR A 82 7.67 -5.17 4.34
N SER A 83 6.62 -4.54 3.79
CA SER A 83 6.27 -4.61 2.37
C SER A 83 6.52 -3.28 1.67
N GLN A 84 7.05 -3.34 0.46
CA GLN A 84 7.15 -2.17 -0.42
C GLN A 84 5.83 -1.88 -1.16
N ILE A 85 4.86 -2.78 -1.06
CA ILE A 85 3.57 -2.69 -1.74
C ILE A 85 2.55 -2.03 -0.80
N PRO A 86 1.78 -1.01 -1.24
CA PRO A 86 0.74 -0.38 -0.45
C PRO A 86 -0.42 -1.33 -0.13
N LEU A 87 -1.14 -1.06 0.94
CA LEU A 87 -2.30 -1.86 1.36
C LEU A 87 -3.36 -1.99 0.25
N ALA A 88 -3.64 -0.90 -0.47
CA ALA A 88 -4.60 -0.91 -1.58
C ALA A 88 -4.24 -1.94 -2.66
N LEU A 89 -2.96 -2.08 -2.98
CA LEU A 89 -2.51 -3.07 -3.96
C LEU A 89 -2.59 -4.50 -3.40
N HIS A 90 -2.30 -4.71 -2.11
CA HIS A 90 -2.51 -6.02 -1.47
C HIS A 90 -3.98 -6.44 -1.54
N VAL A 91 -4.90 -5.54 -1.19
CA VAL A 91 -6.34 -5.80 -1.28
C VAL A 91 -6.75 -6.13 -2.72
N ARG A 92 -6.24 -5.37 -3.70
CA ARG A 92 -6.51 -5.64 -5.11
C ARG A 92 -6.03 -7.01 -5.56
N LEU A 93 -4.82 -7.40 -5.16
CA LEU A 93 -4.26 -8.74 -5.49
C LEU A 93 -5.08 -9.86 -4.85
N ILE A 94 -5.53 -9.70 -3.61
CA ILE A 94 -6.41 -10.68 -2.94
C ILE A 94 -7.74 -10.81 -3.69
N GLN A 95 -8.35 -9.69 -4.09
CA GLN A 95 -9.58 -9.70 -4.90
C GLN A 95 -9.38 -10.42 -6.23
N LEU A 96 -8.27 -10.16 -6.93
CA LEU A 96 -7.94 -10.83 -8.19
C LEU A 96 -7.71 -12.33 -8.00
N LEU A 97 -7.05 -12.74 -6.92
CA LEU A 97 -6.87 -14.15 -6.57
C LEU A 97 -8.22 -14.84 -6.35
N GLN A 98 -9.17 -14.17 -5.68
CA GLN A 98 -10.51 -14.71 -5.44
C GLN A 98 -11.34 -14.83 -6.73
N GLN A 99 -11.19 -13.86 -7.64
CA GLN A 99 -11.94 -13.81 -8.91
C GLN A 99 -11.37 -14.74 -9.98
N ASN A 100 -10.06 -14.99 -9.97
CA ASN A 100 -9.35 -15.73 -11.01
C ASN A 100 -8.31 -16.69 -10.39
N PRO A 101 -8.73 -17.64 -9.57
CA PRO A 101 -7.79 -18.50 -8.82
C PRO A 101 -6.89 -19.33 -9.75
N GLU A 102 -7.37 -19.67 -10.95
CA GLU A 102 -6.63 -20.45 -11.95
C GLU A 102 -5.40 -19.71 -12.52
N GLN A 103 -5.36 -18.39 -12.39
CA GLN A 103 -4.24 -17.56 -12.87
C GLN A 103 -3.15 -17.36 -11.82
N PHE A 104 -3.40 -17.83 -10.60
CA PHE A 104 -2.48 -17.74 -9.48
C PHE A 104 -1.96 -19.13 -9.12
N ARG A 105 -0.68 -19.36 -9.40
CA ARG A 105 -0.05 -20.62 -9.02
C ARG A 105 0.43 -20.55 -7.57
N LEU A 106 -0.12 -21.39 -6.71
CA LEU A 106 0.38 -21.58 -5.35
C LEU A 106 1.78 -22.19 -5.42
N GLU A 107 2.79 -21.52 -4.90
CA GLU A 107 4.17 -21.97 -4.93
C GLU A 107 4.61 -22.57 -3.61
N ARG A 108 4.27 -21.91 -2.53
CA ARG A 108 4.71 -22.32 -1.19
C ARG A 108 3.61 -22.17 -0.16
N VAL A 109 3.53 -23.13 0.75
CA VAL A 109 2.68 -23.08 1.94
C VAL A 109 3.56 -23.28 3.17
N GLU A 110 3.58 -22.31 4.05
CA GLU A 110 4.28 -22.41 5.32
C GLU A 110 3.30 -22.80 6.43
N ARG A 111 3.68 -23.75 7.25
CA ARG A 111 2.87 -24.25 8.36
C ARG A 111 3.66 -24.20 9.66
N VAL A 112 3.02 -23.72 10.73
CA VAL A 112 3.56 -23.78 12.10
C VAL A 112 2.57 -24.57 12.95
N LYS A 113 3.05 -25.64 13.56
CA LYS A 113 2.21 -26.56 14.36
C LYS A 113 0.95 -27.04 13.63
N GLY A 114 1.07 -27.33 12.32
CA GLY A 114 -0.05 -27.78 11.49
C GLY A 114 -0.95 -26.66 10.93
N THR A 115 -0.87 -25.46 11.46
CA THR A 115 -1.66 -24.32 10.98
C THR A 115 -0.93 -23.60 9.85
N ILE A 116 -1.67 -23.26 8.77
CA ILE A 116 -1.12 -22.48 7.66
C ILE A 116 -0.93 -21.03 8.14
N VAL A 117 0.32 -20.55 8.10
CA VAL A 117 0.69 -19.18 8.50
C VAL A 117 1.03 -18.30 7.32
N SER A 118 1.42 -18.88 6.18
CA SER A 118 1.75 -18.15 4.96
C SER A 118 1.42 -18.97 3.71
N LYS A 119 1.04 -18.26 2.64
CA LYS A 119 0.89 -18.81 1.29
C LYS A 119 1.55 -17.87 0.31
N GLU A 120 2.42 -18.37 -0.53
CA GLU A 120 3.07 -17.64 -1.62
C GLU A 120 2.42 -18.02 -2.95
N TYR A 121 2.09 -17.01 -3.76
CA TYR A 121 1.49 -17.19 -5.06
C TYR A 121 2.30 -16.51 -6.14
N PHE A 122 2.50 -17.19 -7.26
CA PHE A 122 2.89 -16.57 -8.53
C PHE A 122 1.66 -16.11 -9.31
N PHE A 123 1.76 -14.92 -9.88
CA PHE A 123 0.70 -14.37 -10.73
C PHE A 123 1.29 -13.57 -11.90
N PRO A 124 0.58 -13.50 -13.04
CA PRO A 124 1.06 -12.79 -14.21
C PRO A 124 1.27 -11.29 -13.93
N LYS A 125 2.35 -10.70 -14.44
CA LYS A 125 2.66 -9.27 -14.31
C LYS A 125 1.52 -8.35 -14.75
N ARG A 126 0.65 -8.78 -15.68
CA ARG A 126 -0.52 -8.01 -16.13
C ARG A 126 -1.50 -7.64 -15.01
N PHE A 127 -1.56 -8.38 -13.92
CA PHE A 127 -2.40 -8.05 -12.77
C PHE A 127 -1.82 -6.92 -11.90
N VAL A 128 -0.52 -6.67 -12.02
CA VAL A 128 0.19 -5.58 -11.32
C VAL A 128 0.35 -4.35 -12.20
N THR A 129 0.00 -4.44 -13.49
CA THR A 129 0.04 -3.30 -14.40
C THR A 129 -1.10 -2.35 -14.03
N ILE A 130 -0.82 -1.45 -13.11
CA ILE A 130 -1.69 -0.36 -12.75
C ILE A 130 -1.43 0.73 -13.80
N ARG A 131 -2.43 1.11 -14.56
CA ARG A 131 -2.33 2.21 -15.51
C ARG A 131 -2.06 3.49 -14.75
N SER A 132 -0.92 4.11 -15.00
CA SER A 132 -0.45 5.30 -14.29
C SER A 132 -1.15 6.60 -14.69
N ARG A 133 -2.02 6.57 -15.69
CA ARG A 133 -2.82 7.72 -16.15
C ARG A 133 -4.16 7.23 -16.69
N ASP A 134 -5.22 7.98 -16.38
CA ASP A 134 -6.35 8.07 -17.28
C ASP A 134 -5.82 8.61 -18.61
N ILE A 135 -5.44 7.70 -19.50
CA ILE A 135 -5.19 8.07 -20.90
C ILE A 135 -6.58 8.43 -21.40
N LYS A 136 -6.92 9.71 -21.32
CA LYS A 136 -7.96 10.28 -22.17
C LYS A 136 -7.45 10.05 -23.60
N ARG A 137 -7.81 8.90 -24.17
CA ARG A 137 -7.65 8.68 -25.61
C ARG A 137 -8.56 9.73 -26.25
N GLU A 138 -7.97 10.77 -26.77
CA GLU A 138 -8.65 11.62 -27.73
C GLU A 138 -8.89 10.74 -28.94
N LEU A 139 -10.06 10.11 -28.96
CA LEU A 139 -10.51 9.35 -30.11
C LEU A 139 -10.69 10.34 -31.25
N THR A 140 -10.05 10.08 -32.40
CA THR A 140 -10.31 10.84 -33.62
C THR A 140 -11.79 10.71 -34.01
N GLU A 141 -12.32 11.64 -34.77
CA GLU A 141 -13.73 11.57 -35.19
C GLU A 141 -14.04 10.28 -35.98
N GLU A 142 -13.08 9.78 -36.74
CA GLU A 142 -13.18 8.50 -37.46
C GLU A 142 -13.33 7.32 -36.50
N GLN A 143 -12.52 7.26 -35.41
CA GLN A 143 -12.61 6.22 -34.39
C GLN A 143 -13.93 6.28 -33.65
N ARG A 144 -14.47 7.48 -33.39
CA ARG A 144 -15.78 7.64 -32.74
C ARG A 144 -16.92 7.12 -33.65
N LYS A 145 -16.84 7.38 -34.92
CA LYS A 145 -17.80 6.86 -35.90
C LYS A 145 -17.76 5.33 -36.01
N GLU A 146 -16.57 4.75 -36.09
CA GLU A 146 -16.38 3.30 -36.14
C GLU A 146 -16.93 2.60 -34.87
N ILE A 147 -16.69 3.16 -33.69
CA ILE A 147 -17.23 2.64 -32.44
C ILE A 147 -18.76 2.76 -32.41
N ALA A 148 -19.32 3.89 -32.87
CA ALA A 148 -20.77 4.09 -32.93
C ALA A 148 -21.45 3.11 -33.89
N GLU A 149 -20.83 2.80 -35.01
CA GLU A 149 -21.35 1.80 -35.98
C GLU A 149 -21.28 0.38 -35.40
N ARG A 150 -20.21 0.04 -34.71
CA ARG A 150 -20.11 -1.28 -34.04
C ARG A 150 -21.18 -1.44 -32.94
N LEU A 151 -21.45 -0.40 -32.17
CA LEU A 151 -22.49 -0.45 -31.12
C LEU A 151 -23.89 -0.59 -31.74
N LYS A 152 -24.17 0.06 -32.87
CA LYS A 152 -25.45 -0.09 -33.60
C LYS A 152 -25.66 -1.49 -34.17
N LYS A 153 -24.61 -2.25 -34.46
CA LYS A 153 -24.71 -3.63 -34.97
C LYS A 153 -24.93 -4.66 -33.86
N LEU A 154 -24.78 -4.27 -32.60
CA LEU A 154 -24.93 -5.12 -31.39
C LEU A 154 -26.27 -4.87 -30.68
N SER A 155 -27.07 -3.91 -31.14
CA SER A 155 -28.44 -3.62 -30.71
C SER A 155 -29.44 -4.21 -31.69
#